data_8a582ff4d6dcf6eb309acc268f22f505
#
_entry.id   8a582ff4d6dcf6eb309acc268f22f505
#
_cell.length_a   1.000
_cell.length_b   1.000
_cell.length_c   1.000
_cell.angle_alpha   90.00
_cell.angle_beta   90.00
_cell.angle_gamma   90.00
#
_symmetry.space_group_name_H-M   'P 1'
#
loop_
_entity.id
_entity.type
_entity.pdbx_description
1 polymer ?
#
loop_
_entity_poly.entity_id
_entity_poly.type
_entity_poly.pdbx_seq_one_letter_code
_entity_poly.pdbx_strand_id
1 'polypeptide(L)'
;MNGVLNVYKEQGFTSHDVVAKLRGILKTKKIGHTGTLDPDAVGVLPVCIGKATKLCDLITDWGKTYEAVMLLGTTTDTLDISGKIVAQSEVNVSEVDVLKACNEFIGEYEQIPPMYSALKYNGQKLYELARAGVEVERKPRRIKINSLRVNDINLEDDIKTVTITVDCSKGTYIRTLCQDIGEKLGCGACMMELIRTRVGDFLIDDTLTLNQIAAYMIKGEMEEHIISIDSMFPSYTRLTVDEAYNKLLYNGNKLPLEAVVNLSLIHISEPTRHSLIS
;
A
#
# COMPACT_ATOMS: atom_id res chain seq x y z
N MET A 1 1.14 18.95 -15.65
CA MET A 1 1.16 17.51 -15.29
C MET A 1 -0.03 17.16 -14.40
N ASN A 2 -0.86 16.19 -14.81
CA ASN A 2 -1.96 15.63 -14.02
C ASN A 2 -2.01 14.13 -14.29
N GLY A 3 -1.88 13.29 -13.26
CA GLY A 3 -1.92 11.83 -13.41
C GLY A 3 -1.25 11.13 -12.24
N VAL A 4 -0.93 9.86 -12.42
CA VAL A 4 -0.29 9.02 -11.42
C VAL A 4 1.10 8.62 -11.89
N LEU A 5 2.08 8.69 -11.00
CA LEU A 5 3.43 8.28 -11.25
C LEU A 5 3.75 7.07 -10.37
N ASN A 6 4.26 5.99 -10.96
CA ASN A 6 4.69 4.82 -10.23
C ASN A 6 6.14 5.01 -9.76
N VAL A 7 6.32 5.28 -8.47
CA VAL A 7 7.63 5.64 -7.90
C VAL A 7 8.21 4.47 -7.11
N TYR A 8 9.50 4.20 -7.31
CA TYR A 8 10.27 3.34 -6.42
C TYR A 8 10.67 4.14 -5.17
N LYS A 9 10.09 3.78 -4.03
CA LYS A 9 10.53 4.34 -2.76
C LYS A 9 11.80 3.62 -2.32
N GLU A 10 12.90 4.36 -2.27
CA GLU A 10 14.19 3.87 -1.80
C GLU A 10 14.23 3.79 -0.27
N GLN A 11 15.13 2.99 0.26
CA GLN A 11 15.35 2.83 1.71
C GLN A 11 15.78 4.16 2.34
N GLY A 12 15.41 4.37 3.59
CA GLY A 12 15.76 5.56 4.38
C GLY A 12 14.86 6.78 4.15
N PHE A 13 13.95 6.73 3.13
CA PHE A 13 12.94 7.76 2.92
C PHE A 13 11.60 7.37 3.54
N THR A 14 10.93 8.29 4.20
CA THR A 14 9.48 8.16 4.43
C THR A 14 8.72 8.41 3.13
N SER A 15 7.48 7.93 3.04
CA SER A 15 6.61 8.24 1.88
C SER A 15 6.36 9.75 1.73
N HIS A 16 6.41 10.51 2.83
CA HIS A 16 6.31 11.97 2.82
C HIS A 16 7.57 12.65 2.27
N ASP A 17 8.76 12.12 2.56
CA ASP A 17 10.02 12.63 2.00
C ASP A 17 10.06 12.46 0.48
N VAL A 18 9.56 11.32 -0.03
CA VAL A 18 9.41 11.11 -1.48
C VAL A 18 8.50 12.18 -2.08
N VAL A 19 7.34 12.44 -1.47
CA VAL A 19 6.43 13.52 -1.93
C VAL A 19 7.10 14.89 -1.86
N ALA A 20 7.85 15.19 -0.80
CA ALA A 20 8.55 16.46 -0.65
C ALA A 20 9.61 16.65 -1.75
N LYS A 21 10.43 15.62 -2.03
CA LYS A 21 11.41 15.64 -3.11
C LYS A 21 10.76 15.79 -4.49
N LEU A 22 9.68 15.06 -4.75
CA LEU A 22 8.93 15.15 -6.00
C LEU A 22 8.33 16.54 -6.22
N ARG A 23 7.88 17.26 -5.18
CA ARG A 23 7.42 18.65 -5.30
C ARG A 23 8.51 19.56 -5.86
N GLY A 24 9.76 19.37 -5.42
CA GLY A 24 10.92 20.10 -5.92
C GLY A 24 11.26 19.71 -7.37
N ILE A 25 11.33 18.42 -7.67
CA ILE A 25 11.68 17.88 -9.00
C ILE A 25 10.63 18.30 -10.04
N LEU A 26 9.34 18.03 -9.77
CA LEU A 26 8.23 18.27 -10.70
C LEU A 26 7.71 19.72 -10.67
N LYS A 27 8.27 20.59 -9.81
CA LYS A 27 7.88 21.99 -9.63
C LYS A 27 6.37 22.18 -9.44
N THR A 28 5.73 21.27 -8.69
CA THR A 28 4.30 21.31 -8.38
C THR A 28 4.04 21.02 -6.91
N LYS A 29 3.10 21.78 -6.31
CA LYS A 29 2.76 21.63 -4.89
C LYS A 29 1.75 20.52 -4.64
N LYS A 30 0.89 20.25 -5.63
CA LYS A 30 -0.24 19.33 -5.48
C LYS A 30 0.21 17.90 -5.80
N ILE A 31 0.76 17.21 -4.80
CA ILE A 31 1.21 15.82 -4.87
C ILE A 31 0.75 15.09 -3.61
N GLY A 32 0.26 13.86 -3.77
CA GLY A 32 -0.11 12.95 -2.68
C GLY A 32 0.32 11.52 -2.98
N HIS A 33 0.62 10.72 -1.97
CA HIS A 33 0.93 9.29 -2.13
C HIS A 33 -0.28 8.43 -1.75
N THR A 34 -0.31 7.18 -2.21
CA THR A 34 -1.43 6.25 -2.09
C THR A 34 -1.13 5.09 -1.12
N GLY A 35 -0.66 5.40 0.07
CA GLY A 35 -0.36 4.40 1.09
C GLY A 35 1.08 4.46 1.56
N THR A 36 1.22 4.55 2.87
CA THR A 36 2.51 4.68 3.55
C THR A 36 3.32 3.38 3.45
N LEU A 37 4.62 3.52 3.24
CA LEU A 37 5.65 2.53 3.50
C LEU A 37 6.52 3.03 4.65
N ASP A 38 6.96 2.12 5.50
CA ASP A 38 7.92 2.42 6.57
C ASP A 38 9.25 2.91 5.97
N PRO A 39 10.09 3.65 6.72
CA PRO A 39 11.33 4.20 6.18
C PRO A 39 12.26 3.14 5.57
N ASP A 40 12.40 1.98 6.23
CA ASP A 40 13.28 0.91 5.79
C ASP A 40 12.66 0.02 4.70
N ALA A 41 11.34 0.05 4.54
CA ALA A 41 10.65 -0.65 3.46
C ALA A 41 10.87 0.05 2.13
N VAL A 42 10.95 -0.71 1.03
CA VAL A 42 11.19 -0.21 -0.32
C VAL A 42 10.07 -0.62 -1.29
N GLY A 43 10.13 -0.12 -2.51
CA GLY A 43 9.31 -0.58 -3.64
C GLY A 43 8.20 0.37 -4.05
N VAL A 44 7.13 -0.18 -4.59
CA VAL A 44 6.04 0.51 -5.31
C VAL A 44 5.34 1.54 -4.44
N LEU A 45 5.40 2.81 -4.83
CA LEU A 45 4.69 3.92 -4.20
C LEU A 45 4.01 4.76 -5.29
N PRO A 46 2.74 4.48 -5.65
CA PRO A 46 2.04 5.32 -6.59
C PRO A 46 1.80 6.71 -6.00
N VAL A 47 2.12 7.74 -6.77
CA VAL A 47 2.04 9.15 -6.37
C VAL A 47 1.14 9.90 -7.34
N CYS A 48 0.10 10.53 -6.80
CA CYS A 48 -0.86 11.32 -7.57
C CYS A 48 -0.38 12.77 -7.71
N ILE A 49 -0.46 13.31 -8.95
CA ILE A 49 0.02 14.64 -9.31
C ILE A 49 -1.16 15.50 -9.79
N GLY A 50 -1.25 16.74 -9.32
CA GLY A 50 -2.24 17.71 -9.77
C GLY A 50 -3.68 17.28 -9.48
N LYS A 51 -4.53 17.22 -10.50
CA LYS A 51 -5.94 16.81 -10.34
C LYS A 51 -6.09 15.36 -9.87
N ALA A 52 -5.13 14.48 -10.18
CA ALA A 52 -5.14 13.08 -9.76
C ALA A 52 -5.01 12.88 -8.24
N THR A 53 -4.66 13.91 -7.45
CA THR A 53 -4.66 13.79 -5.97
C THR A 53 -6.03 13.44 -5.38
N LYS A 54 -7.11 13.65 -6.13
CA LYS A 54 -8.45 13.19 -5.75
C LYS A 54 -8.61 11.65 -5.82
N LEU A 55 -7.69 10.95 -6.49
CA LEU A 55 -7.67 9.49 -6.61
C LEU A 55 -6.85 8.82 -5.49
N CYS A 56 -6.18 9.58 -4.62
CA CYS A 56 -5.32 9.00 -3.58
C CYS A 56 -6.06 7.99 -2.71
N ASP A 57 -7.25 8.32 -2.25
CA ASP A 57 -8.04 7.45 -1.37
C ASP A 57 -8.47 6.17 -2.12
N LEU A 58 -8.91 6.31 -3.38
CA LEU A 58 -9.30 5.18 -4.22
C LEU A 58 -8.14 4.19 -4.41
N ILE A 59 -6.95 4.68 -4.78
CA ILE A 59 -5.77 3.83 -4.99
C ILE A 59 -5.25 3.27 -3.66
N THR A 60 -5.42 4.02 -2.56
CA THR A 60 -5.09 3.52 -1.21
C THR A 60 -5.92 2.29 -0.84
N ASP A 61 -7.12 2.15 -1.39
CA ASP A 61 -8.00 1.03 -1.15
C ASP A 61 -7.66 -0.24 -1.95
N TRP A 62 -6.80 -0.14 -2.95
CA TRP A 62 -6.39 -1.29 -3.75
C TRP A 62 -5.57 -2.30 -2.97
N GLY A 63 -5.62 -3.57 -3.40
CA GLY A 63 -4.77 -4.65 -2.86
C GLY A 63 -3.28 -4.39 -3.07
N LYS A 64 -2.45 -4.99 -2.22
CA LYS A 64 -0.99 -4.88 -2.27
C LYS A 64 -0.36 -6.25 -2.24
N THR A 65 0.79 -6.36 -2.91
CA THR A 65 1.66 -7.52 -2.77
C THR A 65 2.98 -7.09 -2.19
N TYR A 66 3.46 -7.86 -1.25
CA TYR A 66 4.74 -7.64 -0.56
C TYR A 66 5.59 -8.88 -0.64
N GLU A 67 6.89 -8.68 -0.70
CA GLU A 67 7.90 -9.66 -0.33
C GLU A 67 8.50 -9.25 0.99
N ALA A 68 8.55 -10.17 1.95
CA ALA A 68 9.05 -9.90 3.29
C ALA A 68 9.98 -11.01 3.74
N VAL A 69 11.03 -10.64 4.46
CA VAL A 69 11.91 -11.56 5.18
C VAL A 69 11.55 -11.48 6.66
N MET A 70 11.18 -12.61 7.26
CA MET A 70 10.97 -12.75 8.70
C MET A 70 12.24 -13.27 9.35
N LEU A 71 12.64 -12.65 10.45
CA LEU A 71 13.65 -13.15 11.37
C LEU A 71 12.95 -13.95 12.47
N LEU A 72 13.23 -15.24 12.57
CA LEU A 72 12.69 -16.12 13.61
C LEU A 72 13.49 -16.02 14.91
N GLY A 73 12.85 -16.32 16.02
CA GLY A 73 13.47 -16.36 17.33
C GLY A 73 13.71 -14.99 17.99
N THR A 74 13.28 -13.89 17.36
CA THR A 74 13.47 -12.54 17.89
C THR A 74 12.18 -11.74 17.78
N THR A 75 11.78 -11.10 18.88
CA THR A 75 10.67 -10.15 18.90
C THR A 75 11.15 -8.76 19.32
N THR A 76 10.58 -7.73 18.71
CA THR A 76 10.94 -6.33 18.96
C THR A 76 9.71 -5.48 19.26
N ASP A 77 9.90 -4.32 19.88
CA ASP A 77 8.82 -3.38 20.21
C ASP A 77 8.19 -2.71 18.97
N THR A 78 8.92 -2.65 17.84
CA THR A 78 8.42 -2.12 16.56
C THR A 78 7.88 -3.20 15.63
N LEU A 79 8.08 -4.49 15.97
CA LEU A 79 7.77 -5.68 15.17
C LEU A 79 8.63 -5.80 13.90
N ASP A 80 9.71 -5.03 13.81
CA ASP A 80 10.76 -5.09 12.79
C ASP A 80 12.15 -4.99 13.44
N ILE A 81 13.21 -5.24 12.69
CA ILE A 81 14.59 -5.26 13.19
C ILE A 81 15.10 -3.89 13.67
N SER A 82 14.40 -2.79 13.40
CA SER A 82 14.81 -1.44 13.82
C SER A 82 14.47 -1.18 15.30
N GLY A 83 13.61 -2.00 15.90
CA GLY A 83 13.16 -1.88 17.28
C GLY A 83 14.12 -2.46 18.30
N LYS A 84 13.79 -2.22 19.58
CA LYS A 84 14.49 -2.84 20.69
C LYS A 84 14.04 -4.29 20.82
N ILE A 85 14.99 -5.19 21.03
CA ILE A 85 14.69 -6.61 21.30
C ILE A 85 13.93 -6.70 22.63
N VAL A 86 12.74 -7.32 22.58
CA VAL A 86 11.86 -7.58 23.74
C VAL A 86 12.08 -9.00 24.24
N ALA A 87 12.22 -9.97 23.33
CA ALA A 87 12.50 -11.36 23.67
C ALA A 87 13.32 -12.04 22.57
N GLN A 88 14.08 -13.04 22.99
CA GLN A 88 14.75 -13.98 22.11
C GLN A 88 14.44 -15.40 22.57
N SER A 89 14.21 -16.30 21.61
CA SER A 89 13.88 -17.70 21.86
C SER A 89 14.63 -18.60 20.89
N GLU A 90 14.90 -19.81 21.30
CA GLU A 90 15.45 -20.84 20.43
C GLU A 90 14.43 -21.22 19.34
N VAL A 91 14.91 -21.42 18.12
CA VAL A 91 14.06 -21.78 16.98
C VAL A 91 14.16 -23.29 16.74
N ASN A 92 13.20 -24.02 17.28
CA ASN A 92 13.09 -25.49 17.19
C ASN A 92 11.86 -25.86 16.35
N VAL A 93 11.83 -25.42 15.08
CA VAL A 93 10.74 -25.67 14.15
C VAL A 93 11.27 -26.31 12.87
N SER A 94 10.45 -27.12 12.22
CA SER A 94 10.75 -27.69 10.90
C SER A 94 10.19 -26.80 9.79
N GLU A 95 10.66 -27.02 8.54
CA GLU A 95 10.09 -26.35 7.36
C GLU A 95 8.57 -26.65 7.23
N VAL A 96 8.14 -27.86 7.57
CA VAL A 96 6.72 -28.26 7.54
C VAL A 96 5.89 -27.43 8.51
N ASP A 97 6.43 -27.13 9.72
CA ASP A 97 5.75 -26.28 10.70
C ASP A 97 5.61 -24.86 10.17
N VAL A 98 6.67 -24.31 9.54
CA VAL A 98 6.66 -22.98 8.93
C VAL A 98 5.60 -22.91 7.83
N LEU A 99 5.59 -23.88 6.89
CA LEU A 99 4.61 -23.92 5.82
C LEU A 99 3.18 -24.01 6.35
N LYS A 100 2.95 -24.85 7.36
CA LYS A 100 1.64 -25.01 8.00
C LYS A 100 1.20 -23.71 8.67
N ALA A 101 2.06 -23.09 9.49
CA ALA A 101 1.77 -21.83 10.19
C ALA A 101 1.42 -20.71 9.20
N CYS A 102 2.20 -20.54 8.13
CA CYS A 102 1.94 -19.54 7.09
C CYS A 102 0.59 -19.75 6.40
N ASN A 103 0.25 -20.99 6.05
CA ASN A 103 -1.01 -21.31 5.36
C ASN A 103 -2.27 -20.98 6.19
N GLU A 104 -2.17 -21.00 7.52
CA GLU A 104 -3.31 -20.70 8.40
C GLU A 104 -3.71 -19.22 8.37
N PHE A 105 -2.86 -18.32 7.89
CA PHE A 105 -3.18 -16.90 7.75
C PHE A 105 -3.85 -16.55 6.40
N ILE A 106 -3.98 -17.50 5.48
CA ILE A 106 -4.68 -17.26 4.21
C ILE A 106 -6.19 -17.15 4.49
N GLY A 107 -6.80 -16.09 3.97
CA GLY A 107 -8.22 -15.78 4.21
C GLY A 107 -8.40 -14.52 5.03
N GLU A 108 -9.54 -14.43 5.70
CA GLU A 108 -9.87 -13.29 6.56
C GLU A 108 -9.45 -13.59 8.00
N TYR A 109 -8.73 -12.66 8.62
CA TYR A 109 -8.45 -12.73 10.05
C TYR A 109 -8.44 -11.34 10.68
N GLU A 110 -8.55 -11.28 12.01
CA GLU A 110 -8.52 -10.05 12.77
C GLU A 110 -7.10 -9.75 13.23
N GLN A 111 -6.50 -8.71 12.65
CA GLN A 111 -5.14 -8.27 12.96
C GLN A 111 -5.17 -7.08 13.91
N ILE A 112 -4.35 -7.10 14.97
CA ILE A 112 -4.12 -5.95 15.85
C ILE A 112 -3.06 -5.06 15.21
N PRO A 113 -3.38 -3.80 14.83
CA PRO A 113 -2.40 -2.90 14.26
C PRO A 113 -1.23 -2.62 15.21
N PRO A 114 0.02 -2.43 14.71
CA PRO A 114 1.15 -2.13 15.58
C PRO A 114 1.02 -0.73 16.19
N MET A 115 1.65 -0.51 17.36
CA MET A 115 1.74 0.82 17.97
C MET A 115 2.48 1.81 17.06
N TYR A 116 3.50 1.36 16.35
CA TYR A 116 4.23 2.17 15.38
C TYR A 116 3.49 2.23 14.03
N SER A 117 2.29 2.84 14.04
CA SER A 117 1.47 3.04 12.84
C SER A 117 0.92 4.46 12.73
N ALA A 118 0.47 4.83 11.52
CA ALA A 118 -0.11 6.15 11.24
C ALA A 118 -1.59 6.26 11.66
N LEU A 119 -2.16 5.21 12.26
CA LEU A 119 -3.53 5.23 12.77
C LEU A 119 -3.67 6.26 13.90
N LYS A 120 -4.87 6.84 13.99
CA LYS A 120 -5.16 7.83 15.04
C LYS A 120 -5.93 7.20 16.19
N TYR A 121 -5.51 7.53 17.39
CA TYR A 121 -6.21 7.29 18.64
C TYR A 121 -6.45 8.64 19.32
N ASN A 122 -7.71 9.00 19.55
CA ASN A 122 -8.10 10.29 20.14
C ASN A 122 -7.44 11.51 19.45
N GLY A 123 -7.29 11.47 18.11
CA GLY A 123 -6.73 12.55 17.32
C GLY A 123 -5.19 12.54 17.16
N GLN A 124 -4.45 11.79 17.99
CA GLN A 124 -3.00 11.62 17.90
C GLN A 124 -2.66 10.32 17.14
N LYS A 125 -1.53 10.30 16.43
CA LYS A 125 -1.09 9.10 15.73
C LYS A 125 -0.47 8.10 16.71
N LEU A 126 -0.72 6.81 16.50
CA LEU A 126 -0.21 5.76 17.38
C LEU A 126 1.32 5.78 17.52
N TYR A 127 2.06 6.04 16.44
CA TYR A 127 3.52 6.12 16.51
C TYR A 127 4.02 7.29 17.38
N GLU A 128 3.25 8.39 17.51
CA GLU A 128 3.59 9.52 18.38
C GLU A 128 3.42 9.12 19.85
N LEU A 129 2.35 8.40 20.17
CA LEU A 129 2.13 7.83 21.49
C LEU A 129 3.20 6.78 21.85
N ALA A 130 3.53 5.89 20.91
CA ALA A 130 4.58 4.89 21.11
C ALA A 130 5.94 5.54 21.44
N ARG A 131 6.32 6.59 20.71
CA ARG A 131 7.56 7.35 20.98
C ARG A 131 7.54 8.07 22.33
N ALA A 132 6.37 8.45 22.81
CA ALA A 132 6.19 9.02 24.15
C ALA A 132 6.13 7.94 25.26
N GLY A 133 6.30 6.65 24.94
CA GLY A 133 6.21 5.54 25.89
C GLY A 133 4.78 5.23 26.34
N VAL A 134 3.77 5.72 25.62
CA VAL A 134 2.35 5.50 25.93
C VAL A 134 1.85 4.34 25.07
N GLU A 135 1.47 3.26 25.70
CA GLU A 135 0.77 2.15 25.04
C GLU A 135 -0.74 2.31 25.20
N VAL A 136 -1.50 2.06 24.14
CA VAL A 136 -2.95 2.12 24.13
C VAL A 136 -3.55 0.84 23.58
N GLU A 137 -4.73 0.50 24.06
CA GLU A 137 -5.48 -0.62 23.52
C GLU A 137 -5.88 -0.35 22.06
N ARG A 138 -5.57 -1.30 21.18
CA ARG A 138 -5.86 -1.22 19.75
C ARG A 138 -6.92 -2.24 19.39
N LYS A 139 -7.97 -1.79 18.73
CA LYS A 139 -9.03 -2.68 18.27
C LYS A 139 -8.53 -3.51 17.10
N PRO A 140 -8.79 -4.82 17.09
CA PRO A 140 -8.53 -5.67 15.93
C PRO A 140 -9.21 -5.10 14.68
N ARG A 141 -8.59 -5.33 13.52
CA ARG A 141 -9.12 -4.95 12.23
C ARG A 141 -9.19 -6.16 11.33
N ARG A 142 -10.33 -6.35 10.71
CA ARG A 142 -10.53 -7.41 9.73
C ARG A 142 -9.73 -7.10 8.48
N ILE A 143 -8.82 -7.98 8.11
CA ILE A 143 -8.01 -7.94 6.90
C ILE A 143 -8.18 -9.26 6.15
N LYS A 144 -7.70 -9.27 4.90
CA LYS A 144 -7.72 -10.47 4.08
C LYS A 144 -6.35 -10.70 3.45
N ILE A 145 -5.79 -11.89 3.66
CA ILE A 145 -4.65 -12.40 2.91
C ILE A 145 -5.22 -13.22 1.75
N ASN A 146 -5.08 -12.73 0.53
CA ASN A 146 -5.57 -13.43 -0.66
C ASN A 146 -4.70 -14.63 -1.00
N SER A 147 -3.38 -14.48 -0.84
CA SER A 147 -2.40 -15.57 -0.94
C SER A 147 -1.18 -15.27 -0.11
N LEU A 148 -0.56 -16.31 0.42
CA LEU A 148 0.72 -16.28 1.09
C LEU A 148 1.55 -17.44 0.54
N ARG A 149 2.72 -17.14 -0.01
CA ARG A 149 3.65 -18.13 -0.53
C ARG A 149 4.97 -18.00 0.22
N VAL A 150 5.47 -19.11 0.72
CA VAL A 150 6.83 -19.20 1.26
C VAL A 150 7.77 -19.40 0.08
N ASN A 151 8.73 -18.50 -0.08
CA ASN A 151 9.70 -18.51 -1.18
C ASN A 151 10.99 -19.21 -0.79
N ASP A 152 11.42 -19.02 0.47
CA ASP A 152 12.65 -19.57 1.01
C ASP A 152 12.52 -19.78 2.52
N ILE A 153 13.20 -20.81 3.05
CA ILE A 153 13.28 -21.12 4.48
C ILE A 153 14.74 -21.45 4.80
N ASN A 154 15.36 -20.62 5.62
CA ASN A 154 16.70 -20.85 6.13
C ASN A 154 16.65 -21.11 7.64
N LEU A 155 16.78 -22.37 8.04
CA LEU A 155 16.82 -22.81 9.45
C LEU A 155 18.20 -23.35 9.87
N GLU A 156 19.17 -23.40 8.97
CA GLU A 156 20.49 -23.98 9.23
C GLU A 156 21.49 -22.94 9.77
N ASP A 157 21.40 -21.70 9.28
CA ASP A 157 22.32 -20.62 9.65
C ASP A 157 22.05 -20.11 11.08
N ASP A 158 23.01 -19.35 11.62
CA ASP A 158 22.87 -18.67 12.92
C ASP A 158 21.66 -17.72 12.92
N ILE A 159 21.42 -17.07 11.78
CA ILE A 159 20.26 -16.19 11.56
C ILE A 159 19.21 -16.96 10.76
N LYS A 160 18.14 -17.37 11.48
CA LYS A 160 17.06 -18.16 10.90
C LYS A 160 16.00 -17.27 10.28
N THR A 161 15.78 -17.43 8.99
CA THR A 161 14.88 -16.54 8.22
C THR A 161 13.87 -17.31 7.39
N VAL A 162 12.76 -16.65 7.11
CA VAL A 162 11.74 -17.13 6.16
C VAL A 162 11.35 -15.98 5.24
N THR A 163 11.46 -16.21 3.94
CA THR A 163 11.03 -15.25 2.91
C THR A 163 9.65 -15.60 2.40
N ILE A 164 8.72 -14.66 2.47
CA ILE A 164 7.33 -14.84 2.05
C ILE A 164 6.91 -13.79 1.03
N THR A 165 6.04 -14.20 0.09
CA THR A 165 5.26 -13.27 -0.76
C THR A 165 3.82 -13.26 -0.29
N VAL A 166 3.28 -12.07 -0.01
CA VAL A 166 1.94 -11.88 0.55
C VAL A 166 1.12 -10.97 -0.35
N ASP A 167 0.01 -11.46 -0.89
CA ASP A 167 -1.03 -10.64 -1.53
C ASP A 167 -2.16 -10.39 -0.52
N CYS A 168 -2.48 -9.13 -0.25
CA CYS A 168 -3.39 -8.79 0.83
C CYS A 168 -4.25 -7.55 0.55
N SER A 169 -5.31 -7.43 1.33
CA SER A 169 -6.19 -6.28 1.36
C SER A 169 -5.49 -5.03 1.92
N LYS A 170 -6.08 -3.86 1.68
CA LYS A 170 -5.67 -2.62 2.35
C LYS A 170 -5.65 -2.78 3.87
N GLY A 171 -4.76 -2.03 4.52
CA GLY A 171 -4.69 -1.97 5.99
C GLY A 171 -3.98 -3.15 6.64
N THR A 172 -3.47 -4.11 5.89
CA THR A 172 -2.65 -5.20 6.38
C THR A 172 -1.26 -4.68 6.78
N TYR A 173 -0.83 -5.03 7.99
CA TYR A 173 0.51 -4.76 8.51
C TYR A 173 1.36 -6.02 8.41
N ILE A 174 2.35 -6.02 7.52
CA ILE A 174 3.23 -7.19 7.33
C ILE A 174 4.10 -7.43 8.56
N ARG A 175 4.48 -6.39 9.31
CA ARG A 175 5.17 -6.52 10.59
C ARG A 175 4.37 -7.33 11.60
N THR A 176 3.08 -7.04 11.73
CA THR A 176 2.19 -7.82 12.60
C THR A 176 2.01 -9.25 12.08
N LEU A 177 1.88 -9.44 10.77
CA LEU A 177 1.79 -10.79 10.20
C LEU A 177 3.02 -11.64 10.54
N CYS A 178 4.23 -11.05 10.43
CA CYS A 178 5.47 -11.74 10.83
C CYS A 178 5.46 -12.12 12.31
N GLN A 179 5.04 -11.20 13.19
CA GLN A 179 4.88 -11.49 14.62
C GLN A 179 3.88 -12.62 14.86
N ASP A 180 2.68 -12.53 14.26
CA ASP A 180 1.60 -13.51 14.48
C ASP A 180 2.01 -14.92 14.00
N ILE A 181 2.75 -15.01 12.87
CA ILE A 181 3.33 -16.28 12.38
C ILE A 181 4.38 -16.80 13.40
N GLY A 182 5.26 -15.93 13.89
CA GLY A 182 6.29 -16.29 14.89
C GLY A 182 5.68 -16.76 16.21
N GLU A 183 4.61 -16.13 16.67
CA GLU A 183 3.85 -16.55 17.86
C GLU A 183 3.21 -17.93 17.63
N LYS A 184 2.65 -18.16 16.45
CA LYS A 184 2.08 -19.46 16.04
C LYS A 184 3.12 -20.58 16.04
N LEU A 185 4.35 -20.26 15.61
CA LEU A 185 5.50 -21.17 15.65
C LEU A 185 6.05 -21.40 17.05
N GLY A 186 5.68 -20.55 18.03
CA GLY A 186 6.13 -20.63 19.41
C GLY A 186 7.54 -20.10 19.66
N CYS A 187 8.25 -19.61 18.64
CA CYS A 187 9.59 -19.04 18.77
C CYS A 187 9.62 -17.50 18.70
N GLY A 188 8.50 -16.86 18.30
CA GLY A 188 8.49 -15.43 18.01
C GLY A 188 9.18 -15.11 16.67
N ALA A 189 8.84 -13.94 16.10
CA ALA A 189 9.49 -13.41 14.91
C ALA A 189 9.31 -11.88 14.82
N CYS A 190 10.15 -11.24 14.03
CA CYS A 190 9.97 -9.86 13.59
C CYS A 190 10.28 -9.74 12.09
N MET A 191 9.80 -8.66 11.46
CA MET A 191 10.08 -8.37 10.07
C MET A 191 11.52 -7.87 9.93
N MET A 192 12.30 -8.47 9.03
CA MET A 192 13.67 -8.08 8.73
C MET A 192 13.73 -7.15 7.51
N GLU A 193 13.08 -7.53 6.42
CA GLU A 193 13.04 -6.77 5.18
C GLU A 193 11.61 -6.71 4.62
N LEU A 194 11.30 -5.63 3.90
CA LEU A 194 10.01 -5.46 3.25
C LEU A 194 10.15 -4.75 1.91
N ILE A 195 9.66 -5.40 0.87
CA ILE A 195 9.55 -4.85 -0.47
C ILE A 195 8.08 -4.87 -0.88
N ARG A 196 7.48 -3.72 -1.17
CA ARG A 196 6.17 -3.69 -1.80
C ARG A 196 6.32 -3.85 -3.31
N THR A 197 5.96 -5.01 -3.83
CA THR A 197 6.14 -5.36 -5.24
C THR A 197 4.97 -4.94 -6.11
N ARG A 198 3.76 -4.69 -5.52
CA ARG A 198 2.57 -4.32 -6.26
C ARG A 198 1.60 -3.46 -5.45
N VAL A 199 0.91 -2.53 -6.12
CA VAL A 199 -0.27 -1.80 -5.64
C VAL A 199 -1.31 -1.77 -6.75
N GLY A 200 -2.39 -2.55 -6.67
CA GLY A 200 -3.33 -2.72 -7.78
C GLY A 200 -2.61 -3.16 -9.05
N ASP A 201 -2.67 -2.35 -10.10
CA ASP A 201 -2.02 -2.60 -11.39
C ASP A 201 -0.59 -2.04 -11.49
N PHE A 202 -0.12 -1.32 -10.46
CA PHE A 202 1.25 -0.79 -10.41
C PHE A 202 2.22 -1.88 -9.96
N LEU A 203 3.17 -2.23 -10.83
CA LEU A 203 4.20 -3.25 -10.58
C LEU A 203 5.55 -2.59 -10.28
N ILE A 204 6.41 -3.33 -9.58
CA ILE A 204 7.75 -2.86 -9.20
C ILE A 204 8.64 -2.62 -10.43
N ASP A 205 8.50 -3.45 -11.47
CA ASP A 205 9.29 -3.34 -12.71
C ASP A 205 8.98 -2.05 -13.48
N ASP A 206 7.80 -1.47 -13.28
CA ASP A 206 7.37 -0.22 -13.92
C ASP A 206 7.66 1.02 -13.08
N THR A 207 8.40 0.89 -11.99
CA THR A 207 8.71 2.00 -11.09
C THR A 207 9.87 2.86 -11.58
N LEU A 208 9.82 4.15 -11.25
CA LEU A 208 10.93 5.08 -11.46
C LEU A 208 11.52 5.55 -10.13
N THR A 209 12.84 5.56 -10.03
CA THR A 209 13.56 6.17 -8.91
C THR A 209 13.48 7.70 -8.99
N LEU A 210 13.70 8.40 -7.87
CA LEU A 210 13.73 9.86 -7.84
C LEU A 210 14.78 10.44 -8.80
N ASN A 211 15.90 9.77 -8.98
CA ASN A 211 16.96 10.18 -9.91
C ASN A 211 16.54 10.06 -11.37
N GLN A 212 15.85 8.97 -11.75
CA GLN A 212 15.30 8.81 -13.09
C GLN A 212 14.24 9.87 -13.39
N ILE A 213 13.34 10.15 -12.44
CA ILE A 213 12.32 11.19 -12.57
C ILE A 213 12.98 12.57 -12.78
N ALA A 214 14.03 12.88 -12.02
CA ALA A 214 14.77 14.13 -12.19
C ALA A 214 15.42 14.22 -13.58
N ALA A 215 15.99 13.12 -14.08
CA ALA A 215 16.58 13.05 -15.40
C ALA A 215 15.55 13.26 -16.53
N TYR A 216 14.36 12.61 -16.44
CA TYR A 216 13.28 12.80 -17.40
C TYR A 216 12.74 14.24 -17.38
N MET A 217 12.68 14.87 -16.20
CA MET A 217 12.29 16.29 -16.11
C MET A 217 13.27 17.22 -16.85
N ILE A 218 14.59 16.95 -16.72
CA ILE A 218 15.62 17.75 -17.43
C ILE A 218 15.52 17.57 -18.94
N LYS A 219 15.24 16.35 -19.41
CA LYS A 219 15.06 16.05 -20.84
C LYS A 219 13.75 16.53 -21.43
N GLY A 220 12.75 16.87 -20.60
CA GLY A 220 11.40 17.22 -21.06
C GLY A 220 10.54 16.00 -21.42
N GLU A 221 10.92 14.80 -21.01
CA GLU A 221 10.27 13.51 -21.34
C GLU A 221 9.32 13.03 -20.22
N MET A 222 9.15 13.79 -19.13
CA MET A 222 8.45 13.32 -17.93
C MET A 222 6.96 13.01 -18.18
N GLU A 223 6.30 13.68 -19.12
CA GLU A 223 4.88 13.46 -19.38
C GLU A 223 4.57 12.06 -19.95
N GLU A 224 5.53 11.44 -20.63
CA GLU A 224 5.42 10.08 -21.18
C GLU A 224 5.34 9.01 -20.09
N HIS A 225 5.86 9.33 -18.89
CA HIS A 225 5.87 8.45 -17.73
C HIS A 225 4.72 8.68 -16.75
N ILE A 226 3.85 9.68 -17.04
CA ILE A 226 2.70 9.96 -16.20
C ILE A 226 1.48 9.21 -16.72
N ILE A 227 0.97 8.31 -15.91
CA ILE A 227 -0.25 7.56 -16.20
C ILE A 227 -1.44 8.51 -16.09
N SER A 228 -2.21 8.65 -17.18
CA SER A 228 -3.35 9.56 -17.23
C SER A 228 -4.46 9.14 -16.28
N ILE A 229 -5.28 10.11 -15.83
CA ILE A 229 -6.44 9.81 -14.98
C ILE A 229 -7.39 8.84 -15.67
N ASP A 230 -7.59 9.01 -16.99
CA ASP A 230 -8.51 8.19 -17.77
C ASP A 230 -8.07 6.73 -17.86
N SER A 231 -6.76 6.48 -17.97
CA SER A 231 -6.22 5.11 -18.03
C SER A 231 -6.29 4.35 -16.70
N MET A 232 -6.59 5.04 -15.59
CA MET A 232 -6.82 4.41 -14.30
C MET A 232 -8.17 3.67 -14.21
N PHE A 233 -9.04 3.86 -15.19
CA PHE A 233 -10.42 3.34 -15.19
C PHE A 233 -10.75 2.51 -16.43
N PRO A 234 -9.95 1.51 -16.81
CA PRO A 234 -10.15 0.75 -18.04
C PRO A 234 -11.47 -0.05 -18.07
N SER A 235 -11.98 -0.43 -16.89
CA SER A 235 -13.23 -1.17 -16.74
C SER A 235 -14.49 -0.30 -16.75
N TYR A 236 -14.34 1.02 -16.71
CA TYR A 236 -15.48 1.94 -16.70
C TYR A 236 -15.89 2.33 -18.11
N THR A 237 -17.20 2.33 -18.38
CA THR A 237 -17.73 2.80 -19.65
C THR A 237 -17.47 4.30 -19.83
N ARG A 238 -16.84 4.67 -20.95
CA ARG A 238 -16.63 6.09 -21.30
C ARG A 238 -17.92 6.69 -21.83
N LEU A 239 -18.38 7.72 -21.18
CA LEU A 239 -19.54 8.51 -21.62
C LEU A 239 -19.07 9.85 -22.16
N THR A 240 -19.64 10.28 -23.30
CA THR A 240 -19.44 11.62 -23.86
C THR A 240 -20.63 12.49 -23.47
N VAL A 241 -20.36 13.63 -22.86
CA VAL A 241 -21.38 14.59 -22.44
C VAL A 241 -21.42 15.73 -23.44
N ASP A 242 -22.64 16.16 -23.84
CA ASP A 242 -22.86 17.32 -24.72
C ASP A 242 -22.30 18.59 -24.07
N GLU A 243 -21.64 19.43 -24.87
CA GLU A 243 -20.97 20.64 -24.40
C GLU A 243 -21.90 21.59 -23.64
N ALA A 244 -23.19 21.63 -24.01
CA ALA A 244 -24.19 22.42 -23.32
C ALA A 244 -24.31 22.13 -21.83
N TYR A 245 -23.95 20.88 -21.41
CA TYR A 245 -24.01 20.43 -20.03
C TYR A 245 -22.65 20.48 -19.30
N ASN A 246 -21.58 20.95 -19.94
CA ASN A 246 -20.25 21.03 -19.34
C ASN A 246 -20.24 21.79 -18.00
N LYS A 247 -21.03 22.88 -17.90
CA LYS A 247 -21.11 23.65 -16.65
C LYS A 247 -21.67 22.82 -15.48
N LEU A 248 -22.65 21.98 -15.74
CA LEU A 248 -23.24 21.08 -14.74
C LEU A 248 -22.20 20.00 -14.34
N LEU A 249 -21.55 19.39 -15.35
CA LEU A 249 -20.53 18.35 -15.15
C LEU A 249 -19.36 18.86 -14.31
N TYR A 250 -18.77 20.01 -14.65
CA TYR A 250 -17.62 20.55 -13.95
C TYR A 250 -17.91 21.02 -12.52
N ASN A 251 -19.18 21.33 -12.23
CA ASN A 251 -19.64 21.71 -10.89
C ASN A 251 -20.13 20.52 -10.06
N GLY A 252 -20.03 19.28 -10.58
CA GLY A 252 -20.46 18.07 -9.86
C GLY A 252 -21.99 17.94 -9.71
N ASN A 253 -22.75 18.62 -10.56
CA ASN A 253 -24.21 18.54 -10.57
C ASN A 253 -24.70 17.26 -11.26
N LYS A 254 -25.91 16.83 -10.92
CA LYS A 254 -26.59 15.72 -11.62
C LYS A 254 -26.78 16.09 -13.10
N LEU A 255 -26.42 15.14 -13.97
CA LEU A 255 -26.66 15.26 -15.40
C LEU A 255 -27.96 14.54 -15.77
N PRO A 256 -28.82 15.14 -16.63
CA PRO A 256 -29.93 14.42 -17.21
C PRO A 256 -29.42 13.39 -18.24
N LEU A 257 -30.20 12.34 -18.51
CA LEU A 257 -29.81 11.27 -19.45
C LEU A 257 -29.54 11.81 -20.87
N GLU A 258 -30.31 12.82 -21.29
CA GLU A 258 -30.14 13.50 -22.55
C GLU A 258 -28.81 14.24 -22.73
N ALA A 259 -28.11 14.51 -21.63
CA ALA A 259 -26.78 15.10 -21.66
C ALA A 259 -25.71 14.15 -22.21
N VAL A 260 -25.98 12.85 -22.31
CA VAL A 260 -25.02 11.85 -22.78
C VAL A 260 -25.26 11.53 -24.25
N VAL A 261 -24.27 11.86 -25.09
CA VAL A 261 -24.39 11.80 -26.55
C VAL A 261 -24.30 10.38 -27.11
N ASN A 262 -23.57 9.46 -26.44
CA ASN A 262 -23.33 8.12 -26.96
C ASN A 262 -23.86 7.00 -26.06
N LEU A 263 -25.06 7.18 -25.51
CA LEU A 263 -25.87 6.11 -24.98
C LEU A 263 -26.46 5.24 -26.11
N SER A 264 -25.62 4.53 -26.86
CA SER A 264 -26.14 3.44 -27.69
C SER A 264 -26.51 2.30 -26.75
N LEU A 265 -27.83 2.17 -26.48
CA LEU A 265 -28.53 0.96 -25.98
C LEU A 265 -27.66 -0.03 -25.16
N ILE A 266 -27.07 0.41 -24.08
CA ILE A 266 -26.68 -0.51 -23.02
C ILE A 266 -27.96 -0.76 -22.23
N HIS A 267 -28.43 -2.02 -22.22
CA HIS A 267 -29.47 -2.47 -21.33
C HIS A 267 -29.22 -1.94 -19.92
N ILE A 268 -30.00 -0.97 -19.49
CA ILE A 268 -30.10 -0.59 -18.09
C ILE A 268 -30.97 -1.68 -17.45
N SER A 269 -30.33 -2.82 -17.12
CA SER A 269 -30.91 -3.73 -16.16
C SER A 269 -30.73 -3.09 -14.80
N GLU A 270 -31.84 -2.67 -14.21
CA GLU A 270 -32.08 -2.13 -12.87
C GLU A 270 -30.92 -1.47 -12.10
N PRO A 271 -31.17 -0.31 -11.46
CA PRO A 271 -30.16 0.43 -10.73
C PRO A 271 -29.74 -0.35 -9.47
N THR A 272 -28.65 -1.07 -9.55
CA THR A 272 -27.91 -1.45 -8.35
C THR A 272 -27.49 -0.14 -7.68
N ARG A 273 -28.06 0.14 -6.51
CA ARG A 273 -27.72 1.27 -5.66
C ARG A 273 -26.23 1.22 -5.31
N HIS A 274 -25.42 1.94 -6.05
CA HIS A 274 -24.14 2.47 -5.58
C HIS A 274 -24.02 3.88 -6.12
N SER A 275 -24.68 4.79 -5.42
CA SER A 275 -24.38 6.21 -5.46
C SER A 275 -23.05 6.43 -4.75
N LEU A 276 -21.99 6.63 -5.49
CA LEU A 276 -20.77 7.22 -4.98
C LEU A 276 -20.20 8.13 -6.05
N ILE A 277 -20.79 9.31 -6.18
CA ILE A 277 -20.11 10.53 -6.56
C ILE A 277 -20.77 11.67 -5.78
N SER A 278 -20.19 12.00 -4.67
CA SER A 278 -20.35 13.29 -4.00
C SER A 278 -18.96 13.86 -3.74
#